data_88cef984cee032bce28f428af289d10d
#
_entry.id   88cef984cee032bce28f428af289d10d
#
_cell.length_a   1.000
_cell.length_b   1.000
_cell.length_c   1.000
_cell.angle_alpha   90.00
_cell.angle_beta   90.00
_cell.angle_gamma   90.00
#
_symmetry.space_group_name_H-M   'P 1'
#
loop_
_entity.id
_entity.type
_entity.pdbx_description
1 polymer ?
#
loop_
_entity_poly.entity_id
_entity_poly.type
_entity_poly.pdbx_seq_one_letter_code
_entity_poly.pdbx_strand_id
1 'polypeptide(L)'
;MRRLGQAIRQQAETALGAVRQAFRGTLNLVKSADNIQKVQVSGLADETLQDVELMQQFGLTSVPPAGTQVVVLPMGGETTHSIVIATENGSFRVKNLKSGETAVYDESGSTIILKQGRLIEIDCDILKITATTKVEISSPLVETDRELTAQGQFNGNGGMAIQGGSGASFSCDVTQTGGSFTTNGDVTASGKSLVSHTHQGDSGGMTGQPQ
;
A
#
# COMPACT_ATOMS: atom_id res chain seq x y z
N MET A 1 -36.26 59.03 6.38
CA MET A 1 -34.98 58.34 6.05
C MET A 1 -34.60 57.20 6.99
N ARG A 2 -34.70 57.30 8.31
CA ARG A 2 -34.36 56.19 9.26
C ARG A 2 -35.19 54.91 9.04
N ARG A 3 -36.50 55.00 8.80
CA ARG A 3 -37.36 53.82 8.58
C ARG A 3 -37.04 53.07 7.27
N LEU A 4 -36.67 53.75 6.22
CA LEU A 4 -36.25 53.13 4.95
C LEU A 4 -34.95 52.36 5.12
N GLY A 5 -33.96 52.93 5.83
CA GLY A 5 -32.70 52.25 6.12
C GLY A 5 -32.85 51.00 6.99
N GLN A 6 -33.80 51.00 7.94
CA GLN A 6 -34.14 49.83 8.76
C GLN A 6 -34.82 48.75 7.92
N ALA A 7 -35.75 49.08 7.05
CA ALA A 7 -36.42 48.12 6.18
C ALA A 7 -35.43 47.46 5.21
N ILE A 8 -34.49 48.23 4.61
CA ILE A 8 -33.46 47.66 3.75
C ILE A 8 -32.52 46.73 4.47
N ARG A 9 -32.10 47.09 5.71
CA ARG A 9 -31.29 46.17 6.57
C ARG A 9 -32.03 44.91 6.92
N GLN A 10 -33.29 45.01 7.33
CA GLN A 10 -34.10 43.84 7.68
C GLN A 10 -34.33 42.95 6.47
N GLN A 11 -34.53 43.51 5.28
CA GLN A 11 -34.68 42.75 4.05
C GLN A 11 -33.36 42.05 3.63
N ALA A 12 -32.22 42.74 3.80
CA ALA A 12 -30.90 42.15 3.55
C ALA A 12 -30.58 41.03 4.57
N GLU A 13 -30.89 41.24 5.85
CA GLU A 13 -30.71 40.19 6.89
C GLU A 13 -31.61 38.98 6.63
N THR A 14 -32.86 39.20 6.21
CA THR A 14 -33.78 38.12 5.82
C THR A 14 -33.27 37.37 4.59
N ALA A 15 -32.78 38.06 3.57
CA ALA A 15 -32.21 37.46 2.37
C ALA A 15 -30.92 36.66 2.66
N LEU A 16 -30.04 37.21 3.52
CA LEU A 16 -28.83 36.51 3.99
C LEU A 16 -29.17 35.27 4.83
N GLY A 17 -30.21 35.35 5.66
CA GLY A 17 -30.72 34.22 6.46
C GLY A 17 -31.38 33.11 5.62
N ALA A 18 -31.84 33.44 4.41
CA ALA A 18 -32.41 32.47 3.47
C ALA A 18 -31.33 31.65 2.71
N VAL A 19 -30.08 32.13 2.67
CA VAL A 19 -28.95 31.44 2.06
C VAL A 19 -28.42 30.38 3.00
N ARG A 20 -28.60 29.11 2.67
CA ARG A 20 -28.09 28.01 3.50
C ARG A 20 -26.56 27.97 3.45
N GLN A 21 -25.94 28.01 4.60
CA GLN A 21 -24.48 27.92 4.74
C GLN A 21 -24.03 26.46 4.75
N ALA A 22 -22.70 26.23 4.61
CA ALA A 22 -22.12 24.92 4.76
C ALA A 22 -22.45 24.32 6.14
N PHE A 23 -22.76 23.04 6.18
CA PHE A 23 -23.12 22.32 7.40
C PHE A 23 -22.52 20.91 7.43
N ARG A 24 -22.52 20.29 8.60
CA ARG A 24 -22.11 18.91 8.78
C ARG A 24 -23.32 17.98 8.61
N GLY A 25 -23.05 16.82 7.98
CA GLY A 25 -23.99 15.73 7.88
C GLY A 25 -23.32 14.41 8.18
N THR A 26 -24.11 13.33 8.10
CA THR A 26 -23.64 11.96 8.22
C THR A 26 -23.93 11.22 6.93
N LEU A 27 -22.95 10.55 6.40
CA LEU A 27 -23.02 9.75 5.19
C LEU A 27 -23.79 8.46 5.46
N ASN A 28 -24.82 8.15 4.66
CA ASN A 28 -25.61 6.93 4.77
C ASN A 28 -25.23 5.92 3.68
N LEU A 29 -25.06 6.38 2.44
CA LEU A 29 -24.82 5.54 1.28
C LEU A 29 -23.92 6.27 0.27
N VAL A 30 -23.08 5.50 -0.44
CA VAL A 30 -22.29 5.97 -1.58
C VAL A 30 -22.65 5.18 -2.83
N LYS A 31 -22.93 5.87 -3.93
CA LYS A 31 -23.06 5.32 -5.28
C LYS A 31 -21.78 5.66 -6.03
N SER A 32 -20.89 4.68 -6.18
CA SER A 32 -19.53 4.89 -6.75
C SER A 32 -19.40 4.45 -8.22
N ALA A 33 -20.49 4.01 -8.86
CA ALA A 33 -20.46 3.53 -10.25
C ALA A 33 -20.48 4.64 -11.30
N ASP A 34 -20.94 5.84 -10.93
CA ASP A 34 -21.05 6.99 -11.83
C ASP A 34 -19.68 7.69 -12.03
N ASN A 35 -19.60 8.57 -13.04
CA ASN A 35 -18.40 9.39 -13.29
C ASN A 35 -18.04 10.30 -12.11
N ILE A 36 -19.03 10.79 -11.37
CA ILE A 36 -18.89 11.48 -10.10
C ILE A 36 -19.65 10.68 -9.06
N GLN A 37 -19.01 10.38 -7.95
CA GLN A 37 -19.67 9.64 -6.87
C GLN A 37 -20.81 10.46 -6.30
N LYS A 38 -21.94 9.81 -6.06
CA LYS A 38 -23.12 10.42 -5.42
C LYS A 38 -23.35 9.78 -4.07
N VAL A 39 -23.74 10.61 -3.12
CA VAL A 39 -23.96 10.16 -1.73
C VAL A 39 -25.34 10.53 -1.23
N GLN A 40 -25.83 9.73 -0.30
CA GLN A 40 -26.96 10.06 0.55
C GLN A 40 -26.42 10.55 1.89
N VAL A 41 -26.92 11.70 2.32
CA VAL A 41 -26.46 12.35 3.55
C VAL A 41 -27.64 12.69 4.46
N SER A 42 -27.57 12.31 5.72
CA SER A 42 -28.44 12.84 6.77
C SER A 42 -27.93 14.22 7.19
N GLY A 43 -28.74 15.23 6.96
CA GLY A 43 -28.45 16.62 7.29
C GLY A 43 -29.00 17.02 8.67
N LEU A 44 -29.41 18.30 8.79
CA LEU A 44 -30.02 18.86 10.01
C LEU A 44 -31.52 18.55 10.05
N ALA A 45 -32.08 18.42 11.26
CA ALA A 45 -33.53 18.27 11.49
C ALA A 45 -34.17 17.13 10.67
N ASP A 46 -33.56 15.93 10.72
CA ASP A 46 -34.03 14.72 10.03
C ASP A 46 -34.09 14.81 8.49
N GLU A 47 -33.47 15.83 7.92
CA GLU A 47 -33.36 15.98 6.46
C GLU A 47 -32.44 14.91 5.89
N THR A 48 -32.87 14.30 4.78
CA THR A 48 -32.05 13.39 3.98
C THR A 48 -31.84 13.96 2.58
N LEU A 49 -30.58 14.27 2.27
CA LEU A 49 -30.17 14.70 0.93
C LEU A 49 -29.83 13.50 0.09
N GLN A 50 -30.40 13.45 -1.12
CA GLN A 50 -30.21 12.38 -2.08
C GLN A 50 -29.30 12.83 -3.22
N ASP A 51 -28.49 11.90 -3.71
CA ASP A 51 -27.67 12.09 -4.91
C ASP A 51 -26.76 13.34 -4.89
N VAL A 52 -26.27 13.70 -3.70
CA VAL A 52 -25.29 14.78 -3.53
C VAL A 52 -23.96 14.35 -4.13
N GLU A 53 -23.34 15.19 -4.95
CA GLU A 53 -22.03 14.89 -5.53
C GLU A 53 -20.93 14.91 -4.46
N LEU A 54 -20.10 13.86 -4.43
CA LEU A 54 -18.92 13.78 -3.57
C LEU A 54 -17.69 14.22 -4.35
N MET A 55 -17.24 15.44 -4.11
CA MET A 55 -16.05 16.00 -4.75
C MET A 55 -14.78 15.53 -4.02
N GLN A 56 -13.83 14.97 -4.77
CA GLN A 56 -12.56 14.45 -4.25
C GLN A 56 -11.38 15.10 -4.95
N GLN A 57 -10.21 15.03 -4.33
CA GLN A 57 -9.00 15.56 -4.92
C GLN A 57 -8.56 14.70 -6.11
N PHE A 58 -8.15 15.34 -7.21
CA PHE A 58 -7.62 14.63 -8.37
C PHE A 58 -6.44 13.70 -7.95
N GLY A 59 -6.50 12.46 -8.39
CA GLY A 59 -5.51 11.45 -8.06
C GLY A 59 -5.77 10.67 -6.76
N LEU A 60 -6.80 11.05 -5.98
CA LEU A 60 -7.26 10.33 -4.80
C LEU A 60 -8.76 10.06 -4.92
N THR A 61 -9.16 8.82 -4.78
CA THR A 61 -10.56 8.43 -4.71
C THR A 61 -10.79 7.44 -3.59
N SER A 62 -11.88 7.61 -2.86
CA SER A 62 -12.28 6.73 -1.76
C SER A 62 -13.79 6.57 -1.75
N VAL A 63 -14.27 5.49 -1.17
CA VAL A 63 -15.68 5.24 -0.87
C VAL A 63 -15.80 5.20 0.65
N PRO A 64 -16.11 6.33 1.30
CA PRO A 64 -16.20 6.37 2.75
C PRO A 64 -17.33 5.49 3.26
N PRO A 65 -17.15 4.76 4.38
CA PRO A 65 -18.20 3.91 4.95
C PRO A 65 -19.35 4.72 5.54
N ALA A 66 -20.50 4.10 5.66
CA ALA A 66 -21.66 4.70 6.33
C ALA A 66 -21.29 5.15 7.77
N GLY A 67 -21.91 6.24 8.22
CA GLY A 67 -21.56 6.87 9.50
C GLY A 67 -20.39 7.87 9.42
N THR A 68 -19.74 8.00 8.27
CA THR A 68 -18.70 9.02 8.05
C THR A 68 -19.29 10.41 8.14
N GLN A 69 -18.64 11.31 8.86
CA GLN A 69 -19.01 12.73 8.90
C GLN A 69 -18.63 13.40 7.57
N VAL A 70 -19.49 14.27 7.10
CA VAL A 70 -19.28 15.01 5.85
C VAL A 70 -19.52 16.50 6.04
N VAL A 71 -18.85 17.31 5.24
CA VAL A 71 -19.17 18.74 5.09
C VAL A 71 -19.92 18.93 3.78
N VAL A 72 -21.15 19.39 3.89
CA VAL A 72 -22.06 19.69 2.78
C VAL A 72 -21.99 21.18 2.50
N LEU A 73 -21.74 21.53 1.25
CA LEU A 73 -21.71 22.89 0.77
C LEU A 73 -22.87 23.13 -0.21
N PRO A 74 -23.93 23.85 0.19
CA PRO A 74 -25.00 24.26 -0.71
C PRO A 74 -24.50 25.29 -1.73
N MET A 75 -24.59 24.98 -3.01
CA MET A 75 -24.20 25.88 -4.09
C MET A 75 -25.28 26.94 -4.29
N GLY A 76 -24.86 28.22 -4.25
CA GLY A 76 -25.82 29.33 -4.31
C GLY A 76 -26.77 29.42 -3.11
N GLY A 77 -26.55 28.67 -2.05
CA GLY A 77 -27.39 28.62 -0.86
C GLY A 77 -28.59 27.69 -0.98
N GLU A 78 -28.69 26.93 -2.04
CA GLU A 78 -29.78 25.97 -2.28
C GLU A 78 -29.37 24.54 -1.91
N THR A 79 -30.15 23.90 -1.02
CA THR A 79 -29.88 22.54 -0.54
C THR A 79 -29.97 21.50 -1.65
N THR A 80 -30.89 21.71 -2.62
CA THR A 80 -31.07 20.82 -3.76
C THR A 80 -29.86 20.77 -4.69
N HIS A 81 -28.97 21.77 -4.63
CA HIS A 81 -27.75 21.86 -5.39
C HIS A 81 -26.54 21.91 -4.42
N SER A 82 -26.37 20.83 -3.67
CA SER A 82 -25.28 20.71 -2.71
C SER A 82 -24.19 19.77 -3.21
N ILE A 83 -22.98 19.98 -2.73
CA ILE A 83 -21.83 19.08 -2.92
C ILE A 83 -21.23 18.71 -1.55
N VAL A 84 -20.65 17.52 -1.44
CA VAL A 84 -19.81 17.14 -0.31
C VAL A 84 -18.36 17.43 -0.67
N ILE A 85 -17.67 18.19 0.19
CA ILE A 85 -16.29 18.65 -0.05
C ILE A 85 -15.26 18.07 0.91
N ALA A 86 -15.71 17.45 1.98
CA ALA A 86 -14.82 16.80 2.96
C ALA A 86 -15.54 15.64 3.65
N THR A 87 -14.77 14.64 4.00
CA THR A 87 -15.20 13.46 4.75
C THR A 87 -14.23 13.18 5.88
N GLU A 88 -14.71 12.74 7.05
CA GLU A 88 -13.87 12.37 8.18
C GLU A 88 -14.53 11.22 8.96
N ASN A 89 -13.77 10.16 9.23
CA ASN A 89 -14.24 9.07 10.07
C ASN A 89 -13.22 8.77 11.18
N GLY A 90 -13.53 9.24 12.39
CA GLY A 90 -12.66 9.10 13.55
C GLY A 90 -12.43 7.66 14.02
N SER A 91 -13.21 6.68 13.53
CA SER A 91 -13.01 5.27 13.86
C SER A 91 -11.83 4.67 13.12
N PHE A 92 -11.59 5.10 11.88
CA PHE A 92 -10.60 4.50 10.99
C PHE A 92 -9.37 5.36 10.76
N ARG A 93 -9.47 6.67 11.01
CA ARG A 93 -8.34 7.59 10.78
C ARG A 93 -7.10 7.17 11.59
N VAL A 94 -5.91 7.20 10.97
CA VAL A 94 -4.63 7.01 11.65
C VAL A 94 -4.43 8.12 12.68
N LYS A 95 -4.17 7.72 13.93
CA LYS A 95 -4.01 8.63 15.08
C LYS A 95 -2.53 8.76 15.45
N ASN A 96 -2.22 9.79 16.28
CA ASN A 96 -0.88 10.02 16.83
C ASN A 96 0.22 10.30 15.78
N LEU A 97 -0.13 10.76 14.59
CA LEU A 97 0.83 11.27 13.64
C LEU A 97 1.54 12.50 14.22
N LYS A 98 2.83 12.58 14.02
CA LYS A 98 3.63 13.75 14.38
C LYS A 98 3.45 14.86 13.35
N SER A 99 3.81 16.09 13.72
CA SER A 99 3.75 17.22 12.79
C SER A 99 4.55 16.94 11.52
N GLY A 100 3.93 17.13 10.36
CA GLY A 100 4.52 16.87 9.04
C GLY A 100 4.43 15.43 8.53
N GLU A 101 3.89 14.49 9.31
CA GLU A 101 3.62 13.13 8.85
C GLU A 101 2.28 13.05 8.10
N THR A 102 2.21 12.15 7.14
CA THR A 102 1.02 11.94 6.30
C THR A 102 0.70 10.46 6.22
N ALA A 103 -0.58 10.12 6.25
CA ALA A 103 -1.05 8.75 6.09
C ALA A 103 -2.14 8.63 5.02
N VAL A 104 -2.09 7.57 4.24
CA VAL A 104 -3.19 7.03 3.44
C VAL A 104 -3.62 5.73 4.11
N TYR A 105 -4.91 5.53 4.28
CA TYR A 105 -5.45 4.39 5.03
C TYR A 105 -6.82 3.99 4.51
N ASP A 106 -7.24 2.79 4.86
CA ASP A 106 -8.58 2.27 4.58
C ASP A 106 -9.33 1.81 5.84
N GLU A 107 -10.54 1.31 5.66
CA GLU A 107 -11.36 0.76 6.74
C GLU A 107 -10.81 -0.55 7.30
N SER A 108 -10.08 -1.33 6.49
CA SER A 108 -9.52 -2.63 6.85
C SER A 108 -8.26 -2.54 7.69
N GLY A 109 -7.67 -1.34 7.80
CA GLY A 109 -6.46 -1.10 8.56
C GLY A 109 -5.18 -1.11 7.74
N SER A 110 -5.25 -1.24 6.41
CA SER A 110 -4.08 -1.07 5.55
C SER A 110 -3.63 0.39 5.57
N THR A 111 -2.32 0.63 5.67
CA THR A 111 -1.78 1.98 5.75
C THR A 111 -0.55 2.19 4.89
N ILE A 112 -0.37 3.42 4.38
CA ILE A 112 0.89 3.95 3.87
C ILE A 112 1.18 5.22 4.67
N ILE A 113 2.25 5.22 5.45
CA ILE A 113 2.59 6.34 6.33
C ILE A 113 3.94 6.92 5.94
N LEU A 114 3.96 8.21 5.64
CA LEU A 114 5.18 8.99 5.43
C LEU A 114 5.57 9.61 6.77
N LYS A 115 6.62 9.08 7.38
CA LYS A 115 7.10 9.46 8.71
C LYS A 115 8.26 10.44 8.65
N GLN A 116 8.51 11.10 9.76
CA GLN A 116 9.74 11.87 9.95
C GLN A 116 10.97 11.00 9.73
N GLY A 117 12.10 11.60 9.28
CA GLY A 117 13.33 10.88 8.97
C GLY A 117 13.34 10.22 7.58
N ARG A 118 12.43 10.60 6.68
CA ARG A 118 12.31 10.06 5.30
C ARG A 118 11.99 8.55 5.27
N LEU A 119 11.22 8.09 6.23
CA LEU A 119 10.76 6.71 6.33
C LEU A 119 9.35 6.60 5.75
N ILE A 120 9.12 5.62 4.88
CA ILE A 120 7.79 5.22 4.40
C ILE A 120 7.51 3.83 4.94
N GLU A 121 6.43 3.70 5.68
CA GLU A 121 5.93 2.39 6.15
C GLU A 121 4.68 2.02 5.37
N ILE A 122 4.63 0.76 4.93
CA ILE A 122 3.44 0.15 4.32
C ILE A 122 3.07 -1.04 5.19
N ASP A 123 1.85 -1.04 5.70
CA ASP A 123 1.31 -2.13 6.53
C ASP A 123 0.02 -2.66 5.88
N CYS A 124 0.01 -3.95 5.52
CA CYS A 124 -1.11 -4.63 4.89
C CYS A 124 -0.87 -6.15 4.89
N ASP A 125 -1.92 -6.95 4.73
CA ASP A 125 -1.80 -8.40 4.63
C ASP A 125 -1.10 -8.84 3.33
N ILE A 126 -1.43 -8.21 2.20
CA ILE A 126 -0.86 -8.53 0.88
C ILE A 126 -0.50 -7.26 0.13
N LEU A 127 0.78 -7.05 -0.14
CA LEU A 127 1.25 -6.01 -1.06
C LEU A 127 1.48 -6.60 -2.45
N LYS A 128 0.62 -6.25 -3.42
CA LYS A 128 0.76 -6.65 -4.81
C LYS A 128 1.26 -5.50 -5.67
N ILE A 129 2.44 -5.68 -6.28
CA ILE A 129 3.02 -4.72 -7.23
C ILE A 129 2.95 -5.32 -8.62
N THR A 130 2.29 -4.65 -9.56
CA THR A 130 2.23 -5.07 -10.97
C THR A 130 2.80 -3.96 -11.83
N ALA A 131 3.89 -4.25 -12.54
CA ALA A 131 4.52 -3.34 -13.47
C ALA A 131 4.68 -4.03 -14.84
N THR A 132 4.26 -3.38 -15.93
CA THR A 132 4.33 -3.96 -17.28
C THR A 132 5.75 -4.05 -17.80
N THR A 133 6.68 -3.24 -17.31
CA THR A 133 8.05 -3.21 -17.79
C THR A 133 9.04 -3.72 -16.76
N LYS A 134 9.13 -3.09 -15.59
CA LYS A 134 10.04 -3.48 -14.51
C LYS A 134 9.65 -2.86 -13.18
N VAL A 135 10.08 -3.48 -12.10
CA VAL A 135 10.23 -2.87 -10.79
C VAL A 135 11.72 -2.64 -10.56
N GLU A 136 12.13 -1.42 -10.27
CA GLU A 136 13.51 -1.04 -10.01
C GLU A 136 13.68 -0.63 -8.55
N ILE A 137 14.59 -1.28 -7.85
CA ILE A 137 14.93 -0.98 -6.46
C ILE A 137 16.39 -0.55 -6.44
N SER A 138 16.65 0.73 -6.16
CA SER A 138 18.00 1.27 -6.00
C SER A 138 18.27 1.49 -4.52
N SER A 139 18.94 0.51 -3.90
CA SER A 139 19.26 0.52 -2.48
C SER A 139 20.58 -0.21 -2.25
N PRO A 140 21.41 0.22 -1.28
CA PRO A 140 22.58 -0.55 -0.86
C PRO A 140 22.26 -1.94 -0.32
N LEU A 141 21.05 -2.14 0.22
CA LEU A 141 20.60 -3.39 0.81
C LEU A 141 19.10 -3.56 0.61
N VAL A 142 18.68 -4.78 0.26
CA VAL A 142 17.28 -5.24 0.30
C VAL A 142 17.22 -6.44 1.24
N GLU A 143 16.46 -6.32 2.30
CA GLU A 143 16.29 -7.39 3.31
C GLU A 143 14.90 -8.02 3.21
N THR A 144 14.83 -9.33 3.37
CA THR A 144 13.59 -10.08 3.58
C THR A 144 13.78 -10.96 4.81
N ASP A 145 12.87 -10.90 5.75
CA ASP A 145 12.92 -11.72 6.98
C ASP A 145 12.37 -13.13 6.80
N ARG A 146 11.80 -13.40 5.63
CA ARG A 146 11.17 -14.65 5.25
C ARG A 146 11.64 -15.13 3.88
N GLU A 147 10.94 -16.10 3.35
CA GLU A 147 11.21 -16.71 2.05
C GLU A 147 11.10 -15.68 0.90
N LEU A 148 12.04 -15.73 -0.03
CA LEU A 148 12.01 -15.02 -1.30
C LEU A 148 11.90 -16.04 -2.44
N THR A 149 10.77 -16.01 -3.17
CA THR A 149 10.55 -16.89 -4.33
C THR A 149 10.62 -16.11 -5.64
N ALA A 150 11.50 -16.51 -6.54
CA ALA A 150 11.55 -16.03 -7.92
C ALA A 150 11.00 -17.11 -8.86
N GLN A 151 9.92 -16.81 -9.60
CA GLN A 151 9.36 -17.73 -10.61
C GLN A 151 10.18 -17.76 -11.91
N GLY A 152 10.97 -16.74 -12.16
CA GLY A 152 11.88 -16.64 -13.29
C GLY A 152 13.34 -16.79 -12.87
N GLN A 153 14.22 -16.47 -13.79
CA GLN A 153 15.65 -16.52 -13.54
C GLN A 153 16.09 -15.51 -12.48
N PHE A 154 16.94 -15.94 -11.56
CA PHE A 154 17.63 -15.08 -10.61
C PHE A 154 19.06 -14.78 -11.11
N ASN A 155 19.35 -13.49 -11.37
CA ASN A 155 20.65 -13.03 -11.83
C ASN A 155 21.41 -12.33 -10.70
N GLY A 156 22.42 -12.98 -10.15
CA GLY A 156 23.31 -12.43 -9.12
C GLY A 156 24.61 -11.89 -9.74
N ASN A 157 24.58 -10.73 -10.41
CA ASN A 157 25.75 -10.18 -11.13
C ASN A 157 26.94 -9.83 -10.20
N GLY A 158 26.68 -9.54 -8.95
CA GLY A 158 27.70 -9.27 -7.91
C GLY A 158 28.16 -10.52 -7.16
N GLY A 159 27.65 -11.70 -7.53
CA GLY A 159 27.89 -12.96 -6.82
C GLY A 159 26.70 -13.37 -5.94
N MET A 160 26.85 -14.51 -5.29
CA MET A 160 25.90 -15.07 -4.34
C MET A 160 26.64 -15.67 -3.14
N ALA A 161 26.29 -15.24 -1.94
CA ALA A 161 26.79 -15.83 -0.70
C ALA A 161 25.62 -16.47 0.06
N ILE A 162 25.77 -17.74 0.45
CA ILE A 162 24.83 -18.46 1.31
C ILE A 162 25.54 -18.76 2.61
N GLN A 163 25.05 -18.19 3.71
CA GLN A 163 25.65 -18.31 5.04
C GLN A 163 24.62 -18.78 6.06
N GLY A 164 24.99 -19.79 6.84
CA GLY A 164 24.09 -20.36 7.86
C GLY A 164 22.99 -21.25 7.29
N GLY A 165 22.01 -21.59 8.14
CA GLY A 165 20.91 -22.46 7.77
C GLY A 165 21.32 -23.88 7.37
N SER A 166 20.47 -24.55 6.58
CA SER A 166 20.68 -25.92 6.09
C SER A 166 21.52 -26.03 4.82
N GLY A 167 22.08 -24.90 4.33
CA GLY A 167 22.84 -24.84 3.08
C GLY A 167 21.97 -24.58 1.85
N ALA A 168 22.49 -24.91 0.68
CA ALA A 168 21.81 -24.79 -0.62
C ALA A 168 21.45 -26.16 -1.16
N SER A 169 20.27 -26.29 -1.77
CA SER A 169 19.83 -27.46 -2.50
C SER A 169 19.57 -27.08 -3.97
N PHE A 170 20.08 -27.90 -4.88
CA PHE A 170 19.88 -27.76 -6.31
C PHE A 170 19.22 -29.03 -6.84
N SER A 171 18.04 -28.92 -7.44
CA SER A 171 17.34 -30.02 -8.13
C SER A 171 17.45 -29.92 -9.65
N CYS A 172 18.54 -29.35 -10.14
CA CYS A 172 18.86 -29.13 -11.55
C CYS A 172 20.35 -29.33 -11.79
N ASP A 173 20.77 -29.26 -13.04
CA ASP A 173 22.19 -29.27 -13.40
C ASP A 173 22.87 -28.01 -12.88
N VAL A 174 24.10 -28.18 -12.34
CA VAL A 174 24.94 -27.07 -11.92
C VAL A 174 26.14 -27.01 -12.86
N THR A 175 26.24 -25.93 -13.64
CA THR A 175 27.37 -25.70 -14.55
C THR A 175 28.22 -24.56 -14.03
N GLN A 176 29.50 -24.83 -13.81
CA GLN A 176 30.51 -23.81 -13.50
C GLN A 176 31.36 -23.55 -14.73
N THR A 177 31.44 -22.28 -15.18
CA THR A 177 32.30 -21.87 -16.31
C THR A 177 33.36 -20.93 -15.79
N GLY A 178 34.61 -21.40 -15.76
CA GLY A 178 35.78 -20.66 -15.24
C GLY A 178 35.85 -20.67 -13.70
N GLY A 179 36.98 -20.23 -13.17
CA GLY A 179 37.27 -20.25 -11.74
C GLY A 179 37.53 -21.63 -11.16
N SER A 180 37.55 -21.74 -9.85
CA SER A 180 37.83 -22.98 -9.13
C SER A 180 36.64 -23.36 -8.23
N PHE A 181 36.39 -24.64 -8.08
CA PHE A 181 35.51 -25.18 -7.07
C PHE A 181 36.38 -25.60 -5.87
N THR A 182 36.26 -24.91 -4.75
CA THR A 182 37.00 -25.18 -3.53
C THR A 182 36.06 -25.58 -2.41
N THR A 183 36.32 -26.69 -1.74
CA THR A 183 35.57 -27.17 -0.59
C THR A 183 36.51 -27.59 0.53
N ASN A 184 36.13 -27.34 1.79
CA ASN A 184 36.84 -27.88 2.96
C ASN A 184 36.30 -29.23 3.37
N GLY A 185 35.14 -29.65 2.82
CA GLY A 185 34.56 -30.96 3.05
C GLY A 185 34.76 -31.91 1.87
N ASP A 186 34.21 -33.10 1.97
CA ASP A 186 34.20 -34.06 0.90
C ASP A 186 33.14 -33.75 -0.16
N VAL A 187 33.38 -34.07 -1.40
CA VAL A 187 32.41 -34.07 -2.50
C VAL A 187 32.04 -35.54 -2.79
N THR A 188 30.77 -35.85 -2.64
CA THR A 188 30.25 -37.20 -2.85
C THR A 188 29.33 -37.21 -4.08
N ALA A 189 29.62 -38.09 -5.05
CA ALA A 189 28.80 -38.35 -6.21
C ALA A 189 28.40 -39.81 -6.29
N SER A 190 27.09 -40.14 -6.29
CA SER A 190 26.58 -41.51 -6.32
C SER A 190 27.20 -42.42 -5.23
N GLY A 191 27.40 -41.88 -4.04
CA GLY A 191 27.99 -42.56 -2.92
C GLY A 191 29.51 -42.76 -2.99
N LYS A 192 30.19 -42.15 -3.93
CA LYS A 192 31.66 -42.15 -4.05
C LYS A 192 32.23 -40.85 -3.55
N SER A 193 33.13 -40.91 -2.58
CA SER A 193 33.86 -39.76 -2.01
C SER A 193 34.98 -39.34 -2.98
N LEU A 194 35.13 -38.03 -3.18
CA LEU A 194 36.26 -37.49 -3.94
C LEU A 194 37.58 -37.68 -3.14
N VAL A 195 37.52 -37.57 -1.82
CA VAL A 195 38.68 -37.58 -0.94
C VAL A 195 39.12 -39.00 -0.58
N SER A 196 38.21 -39.98 -0.47
CA SER A 196 38.49 -41.31 0.11
C SER A 196 38.19 -42.49 -0.81
N HIS A 197 37.83 -42.27 -2.10
CA HIS A 197 37.57 -43.38 -3.01
C HIS A 197 38.87 -44.12 -3.38
N THR A 198 38.71 -45.38 -3.68
CA THR A 198 39.80 -46.26 -4.13
C THR A 198 39.38 -47.01 -5.39
N HIS A 199 40.34 -47.46 -6.15
CA HIS A 199 40.12 -48.27 -7.35
C HIS A 199 40.66 -49.68 -7.18
N GLN A 200 40.08 -50.67 -7.84
CA GLN A 200 40.64 -51.99 -7.93
C GLN A 200 41.83 -51.98 -8.87
N GLY A 201 42.99 -52.38 -8.37
CA GLY A 201 44.20 -52.55 -9.18
C GLY A 201 44.12 -53.80 -10.06
N ASP A 202 44.99 -53.87 -11.07
CA ASP A 202 45.11 -54.96 -12.05
C ASP A 202 45.48 -56.31 -11.41
N SER A 203 46.14 -56.31 -10.26
CA SER A 203 46.60 -57.51 -9.53
C SER A 203 45.67 -57.87 -8.37
N GLY A 204 44.44 -57.37 -8.34
CA GLY A 204 43.45 -57.63 -7.27
C GLY A 204 43.61 -56.86 -5.98
N GLY A 205 44.60 -55.99 -5.86
CA GLY A 205 44.77 -55.06 -4.78
C GLY A 205 43.92 -53.82 -4.94
N MET A 206 43.77 -53.00 -3.89
CA MET A 206 43.10 -51.68 -3.92
C MET A 206 44.15 -50.58 -4.01
N THR A 207 43.90 -49.52 -4.77
CA THR A 207 44.74 -48.33 -4.77
C THR A 207 44.66 -47.59 -3.43
N GLY A 208 45.63 -46.72 -3.12
CA GLY A 208 45.50 -45.74 -2.08
C GLY A 208 44.41 -44.71 -2.37
N GLN A 209 44.13 -43.86 -1.38
CA GLN A 209 43.29 -42.69 -1.59
C GLN A 209 43.97 -41.67 -2.53
N PRO A 210 43.19 -40.79 -3.18
CA PRO A 210 43.76 -39.67 -3.92
C PRO A 210 44.62 -38.79 -3.03
N GLN A 211 45.72 -38.28 -3.54
CA GLN A 211 46.63 -37.33 -2.84
C GLN A 211 46.48 -35.92 -3.39
#